data_e607068a3a9d10700b6143d0ca10bb5a
#
_entry.id   e607068a3a9d10700b6143d0ca10bb5a
#
_cell.length_a   1.000
_cell.length_b   1.000
_cell.length_c   1.000
_cell.angle_alpha   90.00
_cell.angle_beta   90.00
_cell.angle_gamma   90.00
#
_symmetry.space_group_name_H-M   'P 1'
#
loop_
_entity.id
_entity.type
_entity.pdbx_description
1 polymer ?
#
loop_
_entity_poly.entity_id
_entity_poly.type
_entity_poly.pdbx_seq_one_letter_code
_entity_poly.pdbx_strand_id
1 'polypeptide(L)'
;MALLHVLARVKADFGLTLFAHGVDHGLRPEAARELDLAEAFAVKLNVPFGRTCVEVPPGGNVQSRARDARWQALRNVAVAHGAAIATAHHADDRAETVLMRILRGAGVRGLAVLPPRSDAYAPAADASGDSFTAAESSVTVVRPLLRARREDILLHLERHQVPFATDPSNANPRYLRTSVRNDVLPLLAKLDPSIVRHLEALADELVKIAPGGKSRAWQSALPRPTQEALEKLAASGSPDARVWLPGGLVVSLDPRARKRGVQCRTVQARALQDKPRG
;
A
#
# COMPACT_ATOMS: atom_id res chain seq x y z
N MET A 1 -16.80 -4.40 -1.71
CA MET A 1 -18.20 -4.39 -2.19
C MET A 1 -18.72 -2.96 -2.39
N ALA A 2 -18.66 -2.04 -1.38
CA ALA A 2 -19.16 -0.66 -1.53
C ALA A 2 -18.57 0.09 -2.75
N LEU A 3 -17.25 0.05 -2.95
CA LEU A 3 -16.63 0.69 -4.10
C LEU A 3 -17.19 0.19 -5.44
N LEU A 4 -17.33 -1.13 -5.58
CA LEU A 4 -17.90 -1.73 -6.80
C LEU A 4 -19.32 -1.23 -7.04
N HIS A 5 -20.16 -1.23 -6.00
CA HIS A 5 -21.54 -0.74 -6.10
C HIS A 5 -21.60 0.74 -6.47
N VAL A 6 -20.83 1.60 -5.79
CA VAL A 6 -20.82 3.05 -6.09
C VAL A 6 -20.38 3.30 -7.54
N LEU A 7 -19.26 2.70 -7.96
CA LEU A 7 -18.77 2.88 -9.34
C LEU A 7 -19.75 2.36 -10.39
N ALA A 8 -20.39 1.21 -10.14
CA ALA A 8 -21.40 0.67 -11.05
C ALA A 8 -22.60 1.58 -11.19
N ARG A 9 -23.00 2.30 -10.14
CA ARG A 9 -24.12 3.25 -10.20
C ARG A 9 -23.80 4.51 -10.99
N VAL A 10 -22.56 4.99 -10.92
CA VAL A 10 -22.17 6.24 -11.58
C VAL A 10 -21.47 6.02 -12.92
N LYS A 11 -21.30 4.75 -13.35
CA LYS A 11 -20.53 4.44 -14.57
C LYS A 11 -21.05 5.11 -15.82
N ALA A 12 -22.37 5.24 -15.96
CA ALA A 12 -22.97 5.88 -17.12
C ALA A 12 -22.76 7.39 -17.11
N ASP A 13 -22.91 8.03 -15.94
CA ASP A 13 -22.78 9.47 -15.79
C ASP A 13 -21.36 9.96 -16.08
N PHE A 14 -20.37 9.13 -15.76
CA PHE A 14 -18.95 9.44 -15.94
C PHE A 14 -18.30 8.71 -17.14
N GLY A 15 -19.05 7.99 -17.95
CA GLY A 15 -18.53 7.24 -19.10
C GLY A 15 -17.50 6.18 -18.70
N LEU A 16 -17.66 5.53 -17.55
CA LEU A 16 -16.68 4.57 -17.04
C LEU A 16 -16.93 3.17 -17.61
N THR A 17 -15.87 2.53 -18.08
CA THR A 17 -15.83 1.08 -18.29
C THR A 17 -15.22 0.43 -17.06
N LEU A 18 -15.95 -0.51 -16.45
CA LEU A 18 -15.55 -1.17 -15.21
C LEU A 18 -15.21 -2.63 -15.44
N PHE A 19 -14.15 -3.07 -14.78
CA PHE A 19 -13.76 -4.46 -14.63
C PHE A 19 -13.41 -4.73 -13.17
N ALA A 20 -14.05 -5.68 -12.53
CA ALA A 20 -13.75 -6.06 -11.16
C ALA A 20 -12.77 -7.24 -11.14
N HIS A 21 -11.81 -7.23 -10.22
CA HIS A 21 -10.80 -8.27 -10.13
C HIS A 21 -10.51 -8.67 -8.70
N GLY A 22 -10.58 -9.96 -8.42
CA GLY A 22 -10.25 -10.57 -7.15
C GLY A 22 -8.87 -11.26 -7.20
N VAL A 23 -8.10 -11.16 -6.10
CA VAL A 23 -6.82 -11.87 -5.98
C VAL A 23 -6.87 -12.78 -4.77
N ASP A 24 -6.72 -14.08 -5.03
CA ASP A 24 -6.61 -15.10 -3.99
C ASP A 24 -5.13 -15.38 -3.68
N HIS A 25 -4.78 -15.32 -2.40
CA HIS A 25 -3.42 -15.60 -1.93
C HIS A 25 -3.22 -17.04 -1.48
N GLY A 26 -4.28 -17.87 -1.48
CA GLY A 26 -4.26 -19.22 -0.97
C GLY A 26 -3.98 -19.34 0.55
N LEU A 27 -3.99 -18.22 1.28
CA LEU A 27 -3.62 -18.18 2.71
C LEU A 27 -4.79 -18.55 3.65
N ARG A 28 -6.02 -18.46 3.15
CA ARG A 28 -7.24 -18.75 3.92
C ARG A 28 -8.27 -19.47 3.06
N PRO A 29 -8.88 -20.55 3.56
CA PRO A 29 -9.91 -21.26 2.79
C PRO A 29 -11.17 -20.41 2.54
N GLU A 30 -11.45 -19.41 3.38
CA GLU A 30 -12.58 -18.51 3.24
C GLU A 30 -12.43 -17.52 2.08
N ALA A 31 -11.21 -17.24 1.62
CA ALA A 31 -10.92 -16.28 0.56
C ALA A 31 -11.65 -16.63 -0.74
N ALA A 32 -11.74 -17.91 -1.07
CA ALA A 32 -12.48 -18.37 -2.25
C ALA A 32 -13.96 -17.99 -2.17
N ARG A 33 -14.62 -18.20 -1.04
CA ARG A 33 -16.04 -17.84 -0.82
C ARG A 33 -16.27 -16.34 -0.84
N GLU A 34 -15.33 -15.56 -0.33
CA GLU A 34 -15.36 -14.09 -0.39
C GLU A 34 -15.30 -13.61 -1.86
N LEU A 35 -14.50 -14.26 -2.70
CA LEU A 35 -14.43 -13.99 -4.13
C LEU A 35 -15.68 -14.44 -4.88
N ASP A 36 -16.29 -15.59 -4.53
CA ASP A 36 -17.57 -16.05 -5.09
C ASP A 36 -18.67 -15.02 -4.82
N LEU A 37 -18.73 -14.48 -3.60
CA LEU A 37 -19.65 -13.42 -3.24
C LEU A 37 -19.44 -12.15 -4.07
N ALA A 38 -18.17 -11.77 -4.27
CA ALA A 38 -17.81 -10.60 -5.05
C ALA A 38 -18.16 -10.75 -6.53
N GLU A 39 -17.91 -11.92 -7.11
CA GLU A 39 -18.26 -12.24 -8.49
C GLU A 39 -19.77 -12.25 -8.70
N ALA A 40 -20.52 -12.95 -7.85
CA ALA A 40 -21.98 -12.99 -7.93
C ALA A 40 -22.59 -11.57 -7.85
N PHE A 41 -21.99 -10.70 -7.05
CA PHE A 41 -22.43 -9.31 -6.96
C PHE A 41 -22.02 -8.48 -8.18
N ALA A 42 -20.83 -8.68 -8.74
CA ALA A 42 -20.39 -8.01 -9.97
C ALA A 42 -21.30 -8.36 -11.15
N VAL A 43 -21.70 -9.65 -11.28
CA VAL A 43 -22.67 -10.10 -12.28
C VAL A 43 -24.00 -9.37 -12.17
N LYS A 44 -24.55 -9.22 -10.94
CA LYS A 44 -25.80 -8.45 -10.71
C LYS A 44 -25.69 -6.99 -11.13
N LEU A 45 -24.48 -6.42 -11.11
CA LEU A 45 -24.22 -5.03 -11.50
C LEU A 45 -23.83 -4.88 -12.98
N ASN A 46 -23.85 -5.97 -13.76
CA ASN A 46 -23.36 -6.01 -15.13
C ASN A 46 -21.91 -5.45 -15.23
N VAL A 47 -21.03 -5.93 -14.33
CA VAL A 47 -19.60 -5.63 -14.32
C VAL A 47 -18.84 -6.94 -14.50
N PRO A 48 -18.00 -7.07 -15.55
CA PRO A 48 -17.16 -8.25 -15.73
C PRO A 48 -16.25 -8.45 -14.51
N PHE A 49 -16.04 -9.72 -14.15
CA PHE A 49 -15.21 -10.11 -12.99
C PHE A 49 -14.14 -11.09 -13.42
N GLY A 50 -12.92 -10.89 -12.94
CA GLY A 50 -11.82 -11.83 -13.12
C GLY A 50 -11.19 -12.22 -11.79
N ARG A 51 -10.46 -13.34 -11.78
CA ARG A 51 -9.74 -13.86 -10.62
C ARG A 51 -8.29 -14.15 -10.98
N THR A 52 -7.39 -13.92 -10.04
CA THR A 52 -6.00 -14.39 -10.10
C THR A 52 -5.65 -15.07 -8.79
N CYS A 53 -5.17 -16.30 -8.87
CA CYS A 53 -4.54 -16.98 -7.74
C CYS A 53 -3.06 -16.62 -7.73
N VAL A 54 -2.52 -16.25 -6.57
CA VAL A 54 -1.11 -15.95 -6.39
C VAL A 54 -0.53 -16.83 -5.31
N GLU A 55 0.62 -17.41 -5.59
CA GLU A 55 1.38 -18.15 -4.59
C GLU A 55 2.22 -17.18 -3.77
N VAL A 56 2.12 -17.29 -2.45
CA VAL A 56 2.97 -16.52 -1.53
C VAL A 56 4.05 -17.46 -1.01
N PRO A 57 5.30 -17.31 -1.45
CA PRO A 57 6.38 -18.19 -1.03
C PRO A 57 6.52 -18.26 0.50
N PRO A 58 6.90 -19.39 1.10
CA PRO A 58 7.12 -19.49 2.54
C PRO A 58 8.28 -18.61 3.01
N GLY A 59 8.24 -18.11 4.25
CA GLY A 59 9.30 -17.29 4.87
C GLY A 59 8.76 -16.14 5.73
N GLY A 60 9.62 -15.34 6.30
CA GLY A 60 9.26 -14.20 7.16
C GLY A 60 8.40 -13.14 6.46
N ASN A 61 7.59 -12.40 7.21
CA ASN A 61 6.75 -11.30 6.74
C ASN A 61 5.74 -11.66 5.61
N VAL A 62 5.03 -12.78 5.79
CA VAL A 62 4.05 -13.31 4.81
C VAL A 62 3.05 -12.25 4.35
N GLN A 63 2.59 -11.36 5.25
CA GLN A 63 1.63 -10.31 4.91
C GLN A 63 2.17 -9.28 3.92
N SER A 64 3.45 -8.88 4.05
CA SER A 64 4.07 -7.96 3.08
C SER A 64 4.16 -8.62 1.72
N ARG A 65 4.61 -9.87 1.66
CA ARG A 65 4.75 -10.60 0.39
C ARG A 65 3.40 -10.86 -0.28
N ALA A 66 2.38 -11.25 0.49
CA ALA A 66 1.02 -11.39 -0.02
C ALA A 66 0.50 -10.07 -0.59
N ARG A 67 0.81 -8.95 0.09
CA ARG A 67 0.48 -7.62 -0.41
C ARG A 67 1.21 -7.32 -1.72
N ASP A 68 2.50 -7.60 -1.81
CA ASP A 68 3.31 -7.34 -3.01
C ASP A 68 2.84 -8.20 -4.18
N ALA A 69 2.58 -9.49 -3.97
CA ALA A 69 2.01 -10.40 -4.95
C ALA A 69 0.64 -9.92 -5.47
N ARG A 70 -0.23 -9.45 -4.56
CA ARG A 70 -1.52 -8.87 -4.94
C ARG A 70 -1.35 -7.63 -5.82
N TRP A 71 -0.45 -6.73 -5.46
CA TRP A 71 -0.21 -5.54 -6.26
C TRP A 71 0.34 -5.87 -7.64
N GLN A 72 1.23 -6.85 -7.72
CA GLN A 72 1.76 -7.32 -9.01
C GLN A 72 0.65 -7.90 -9.89
N ALA A 73 -0.21 -8.77 -9.35
CA ALA A 73 -1.34 -9.33 -10.08
C ALA A 73 -2.28 -8.23 -10.59
N LEU A 74 -2.66 -7.28 -9.72
CA LEU A 74 -3.54 -6.17 -10.11
C LEU A 74 -2.90 -5.27 -11.18
N ARG A 75 -1.59 -5.03 -11.13
CA ARG A 75 -0.88 -4.27 -12.16
C ARG A 75 -0.93 -4.98 -13.51
N ASN A 76 -0.63 -6.28 -13.53
CA ASN A 76 -0.63 -7.06 -14.77
C ASN A 76 -2.01 -6.99 -15.44
N VAL A 77 -3.07 -7.14 -14.66
CA VAL A 77 -4.45 -7.03 -15.15
C VAL A 77 -4.74 -5.61 -15.65
N ALA A 78 -4.36 -4.58 -14.89
CA ALA A 78 -4.59 -3.19 -15.28
C ALA A 78 -3.84 -2.82 -16.57
N VAL A 79 -2.61 -3.29 -16.75
CA VAL A 79 -1.85 -3.11 -18.01
C VAL A 79 -2.56 -3.80 -19.18
N ALA A 80 -2.98 -5.05 -19.00
CA ALA A 80 -3.66 -5.81 -20.05
C ALA A 80 -4.99 -5.15 -20.51
N HIS A 81 -5.65 -4.42 -19.60
CA HIS A 81 -6.90 -3.71 -19.91
C HIS A 81 -6.71 -2.22 -20.23
N GLY A 82 -5.48 -1.69 -20.20
CA GLY A 82 -5.23 -0.24 -20.34
C GLY A 82 -5.96 0.59 -19.27
N ALA A 83 -6.11 0.06 -18.05
CA ALA A 83 -6.98 0.58 -17.02
C ALA A 83 -6.22 1.15 -15.80
N ALA A 84 -6.88 2.04 -15.06
CA ALA A 84 -6.45 2.43 -13.72
C ALA A 84 -6.97 1.45 -12.66
N ILE A 85 -6.24 1.29 -11.55
CA ILE A 85 -6.67 0.49 -10.41
C ILE A 85 -7.45 1.36 -9.44
N ALA A 86 -8.72 1.05 -9.18
CA ALA A 86 -9.50 1.69 -8.14
C ALA A 86 -9.44 0.87 -6.84
N THR A 87 -9.13 1.53 -5.71
CA THR A 87 -9.06 0.87 -4.40
C THR A 87 -10.04 1.49 -3.41
N ALA A 88 -10.56 0.66 -2.50
CA ALA A 88 -11.57 1.05 -1.52
C ALA A 88 -11.00 1.71 -0.25
N HIS A 89 -9.82 2.32 -0.31
CA HIS A 89 -9.31 3.10 0.82
C HIS A 89 -10.25 4.27 1.13
N HIS A 90 -10.51 4.49 2.41
CA HIS A 90 -11.43 5.51 2.90
C HIS A 90 -10.75 6.43 3.92
N ALA A 91 -11.48 7.43 4.45
CA ALA A 91 -10.97 8.44 5.36
C ALA A 91 -10.29 7.85 6.60
N ASP A 92 -10.94 6.89 7.23
CA ASP A 92 -10.39 6.24 8.43
C ASP A 92 -9.11 5.43 8.13
N ASP A 93 -9.00 4.76 6.97
CA ASP A 93 -7.76 4.10 6.54
C ASP A 93 -6.58 5.08 6.42
N ARG A 94 -6.88 6.29 5.95
CA ARG A 94 -5.90 7.35 5.82
C ARG A 94 -5.45 7.84 7.17
N ALA A 95 -6.40 8.13 8.08
CA ALA A 95 -6.12 8.53 9.45
C ALA A 95 -5.32 7.47 10.21
N GLU A 96 -5.71 6.19 10.12
CA GLU A 96 -4.95 5.06 10.67
C GLU A 96 -3.52 5.05 10.15
N THR A 97 -3.33 5.24 8.84
CA THR A 97 -2.01 5.22 8.22
C THR A 97 -1.15 6.39 8.68
N VAL A 98 -1.70 7.58 8.83
CA VAL A 98 -0.99 8.75 9.39
C VAL A 98 -0.53 8.45 10.81
N LEU A 99 -1.44 7.99 11.69
CA LEU A 99 -1.10 7.65 13.08
C LEU A 99 -0.02 6.56 13.17
N MET A 100 -0.15 5.49 12.39
CA MET A 100 0.86 4.43 12.33
C MET A 100 2.23 4.95 11.88
N ARG A 101 2.27 5.94 10.99
CA ARG A 101 3.50 6.57 10.52
C ARG A 101 4.09 7.49 11.57
N ILE A 102 3.26 8.26 12.29
CA ILE A 102 3.68 9.09 13.44
C ILE A 102 4.30 8.19 14.50
N LEU A 103 3.64 7.11 14.89
CA LEU A 103 4.14 6.16 15.90
C LEU A 103 5.48 5.51 15.51
N ARG A 104 5.78 5.44 14.21
CA ARG A 104 7.06 4.93 13.69
C ARG A 104 8.10 6.03 13.48
N GLY A 105 7.84 7.27 13.88
CA GLY A 105 8.76 8.39 13.73
C GLY A 105 8.95 8.87 12.28
N ALA A 106 7.93 8.67 11.41
CA ALA A 106 8.03 9.16 10.04
C ALA A 106 8.07 10.69 9.99
N GLY A 107 8.97 11.23 9.18
CA GLY A 107 9.02 12.66 8.89
C GLY A 107 7.93 13.12 7.91
N VAL A 108 7.94 14.41 7.56
CA VAL A 108 6.95 15.10 6.72
C VAL A 108 6.59 14.32 5.45
N ARG A 109 7.59 13.86 4.69
CA ARG A 109 7.37 13.09 3.47
C ARG A 109 6.72 11.73 3.72
N GLY A 110 7.04 11.11 4.85
CA GLY A 110 6.48 9.82 5.26
C GLY A 110 5.02 9.90 5.66
N LEU A 111 4.53 11.08 6.05
CA LEU A 111 3.15 11.34 6.42
C LEU A 111 2.27 11.70 5.22
N ALA A 112 2.85 11.98 4.04
CA ALA A 112 2.13 12.16 2.77
C ALA A 112 1.60 10.80 2.27
N VAL A 113 0.54 10.28 2.91
CA VAL A 113 0.02 8.94 2.69
C VAL A 113 -1.27 8.93 1.88
N LEU A 114 -1.47 7.86 1.13
CA LEU A 114 -2.69 7.57 0.40
C LEU A 114 -3.24 8.80 -0.37
N PRO A 115 -2.47 9.39 -1.32
CA PRO A 115 -3.02 10.47 -2.14
C PRO A 115 -4.23 9.97 -2.93
N PRO A 116 -5.16 10.86 -3.34
CA PRO A 116 -6.34 10.48 -4.14
C PRO A 116 -5.97 9.73 -5.42
N ARG A 117 -4.83 10.10 -6.01
CA ARG A 117 -4.23 9.47 -7.18
C ARG A 117 -2.74 9.26 -6.95
N SER A 118 -2.23 8.12 -7.36
CA SER A 118 -0.79 7.78 -7.33
C SER A 118 -0.46 6.78 -8.42
N ASP A 119 0.82 6.62 -8.73
CA ASP A 119 1.26 5.51 -9.54
C ASP A 119 1.21 4.21 -8.72
N ALA A 120 0.89 3.08 -9.36
CA ALA A 120 0.99 1.79 -8.73
C ALA A 120 2.44 1.53 -8.33
N TYR A 121 2.62 1.04 -7.12
CA TYR A 121 3.91 0.61 -6.63
C TYR A 121 4.51 -0.42 -7.59
N ALA A 122 5.68 -0.12 -8.14
CA ALA A 122 6.52 -1.11 -8.79
C ALA A 122 7.34 -1.79 -7.69
N PRO A 123 7.22 -3.12 -7.44
CA PRO A 123 8.21 -3.82 -6.65
C PRO A 123 9.58 -3.58 -7.29
N ALA A 124 10.61 -3.46 -6.45
CA ALA A 124 11.98 -3.40 -6.94
C ALA A 124 12.19 -4.61 -7.87
N ALA A 125 12.74 -4.34 -9.07
CA ALA A 125 12.98 -5.37 -10.07
C ALA A 125 13.65 -6.59 -9.43
N ASP A 126 13.11 -7.76 -9.70
CA ASP A 126 13.74 -9.02 -9.34
C ASP A 126 15.14 -9.06 -9.92
N ALA A 127 16.06 -9.73 -9.19
CA ALA A 127 17.47 -9.89 -9.57
C ALA A 127 17.70 -10.72 -10.87
N SER A 128 16.67 -10.95 -11.66
CA SER A 128 16.69 -11.68 -12.93
C SER A 128 17.00 -10.83 -14.15
N GLY A 129 17.64 -9.66 -13.98
CA GLY A 129 18.38 -9.01 -15.08
C GLY A 129 17.59 -8.57 -16.34
N ASP A 130 16.35 -8.91 -16.48
CA ASP A 130 15.53 -8.43 -17.56
C ASP A 130 15.06 -7.00 -17.25
N SER A 131 15.72 -6.06 -17.89
CA SER A 131 15.39 -4.65 -17.88
C SER A 131 14.05 -4.43 -18.57
N PHE A 132 12.95 -4.68 -17.88
CA PHE A 132 11.70 -4.03 -18.20
C PHE A 132 11.92 -2.54 -17.92
N THR A 133 12.02 -1.77 -18.98
CA THR A 133 12.21 -0.32 -18.90
C THR A 133 11.09 0.28 -18.05
N ALA A 134 11.46 0.83 -16.89
CA ALA A 134 10.55 1.37 -15.88
C ALA A 134 9.66 2.54 -16.38
N ALA A 135 9.74 2.87 -17.65
CA ALA A 135 9.02 3.94 -18.32
C ALA A 135 7.70 3.49 -18.98
N GLU A 136 7.49 2.20 -19.25
CA GLU A 136 6.41 1.77 -20.15
C GLU A 136 5.14 1.26 -19.48
N SER A 137 5.05 1.20 -18.15
CA SER A 137 3.86 0.64 -17.49
C SER A 137 3.55 1.28 -16.13
N SER A 138 3.54 2.61 -16.01
CA SER A 138 3.02 3.22 -14.78
C SER A 138 1.49 3.11 -14.77
N VAL A 139 0.97 2.20 -13.95
CA VAL A 139 -0.46 2.05 -13.74
C VAL A 139 -0.93 3.05 -12.70
N THR A 140 -1.91 3.85 -13.02
CA THR A 140 -2.52 4.80 -12.07
C THR A 140 -3.39 4.07 -11.06
N VAL A 141 -3.24 4.42 -9.77
CA VAL A 141 -4.13 4.00 -8.69
C VAL A 141 -4.99 5.19 -8.26
N VAL A 142 -6.30 4.99 -8.24
CA VAL A 142 -7.28 5.98 -7.77
C VAL A 142 -7.99 5.49 -6.51
N ARG A 143 -8.43 6.41 -5.66
CA ARG A 143 -9.08 6.11 -4.37
C ARG A 143 -10.39 6.90 -4.24
N PRO A 144 -11.46 6.44 -4.91
CA PRO A 144 -12.72 7.20 -4.99
C PRO A 144 -13.40 7.41 -3.64
N LEU A 145 -13.22 6.48 -2.69
CA LEU A 145 -13.86 6.54 -1.37
C LEU A 145 -13.01 7.26 -0.31
N LEU A 146 -11.91 7.91 -0.70
CA LEU A 146 -10.95 8.46 0.26
C LEU A 146 -11.53 9.52 1.20
N ARG A 147 -12.64 10.17 0.83
CA ARG A 147 -13.35 11.16 1.65
C ARG A 147 -14.52 10.60 2.42
N ALA A 148 -14.93 9.36 2.13
CA ALA A 148 -16.00 8.70 2.86
C ALA A 148 -15.50 8.17 4.20
N ARG A 149 -16.29 8.31 5.25
CA ARG A 149 -16.04 7.68 6.54
C ARG A 149 -16.45 6.20 6.49
N ARG A 150 -15.84 5.40 7.36
CA ARG A 150 -16.22 3.99 7.49
C ARG A 150 -17.72 3.82 7.81
N GLU A 151 -18.28 4.69 8.64
CA GLU A 151 -19.70 4.70 8.99
C GLU A 151 -20.59 4.96 7.77
N ASP A 152 -20.22 5.91 6.90
CA ASP A 152 -20.95 6.21 5.66
C ASP A 152 -20.94 4.99 4.71
N ILE A 153 -19.80 4.30 4.64
CA ILE A 153 -19.68 3.09 3.82
C ILE A 153 -20.57 1.97 4.36
N LEU A 154 -20.60 1.75 5.67
CA LEU A 154 -21.47 0.75 6.29
C LEU A 154 -22.94 1.08 6.10
N LEU A 155 -23.32 2.34 6.28
CA LEU A 155 -24.69 2.82 6.03
C LEU A 155 -25.08 2.64 4.56
N HIS A 156 -24.16 2.90 3.63
CA HIS A 156 -24.39 2.66 2.20
C HIS A 156 -24.64 1.17 1.91
N LEU A 157 -23.81 0.29 2.49
CA LEU A 157 -23.96 -1.17 2.32
C LEU A 157 -25.32 -1.65 2.83
N GLU A 158 -25.72 -1.19 4.01
CA GLU A 158 -27.01 -1.52 4.62
C GLU A 158 -28.17 -0.99 3.78
N ARG A 159 -28.20 0.31 3.47
CA ARG A 159 -29.27 0.97 2.71
C ARG A 159 -29.52 0.31 1.34
N HIS A 160 -28.45 -0.15 0.70
CA HIS A 160 -28.53 -0.76 -0.63
C HIS A 160 -28.49 -2.29 -0.60
N GLN A 161 -28.54 -2.90 0.58
CA GLN A 161 -28.48 -4.35 0.77
C GLN A 161 -27.30 -5.00 0.01
N VAL A 162 -26.15 -4.29 0.01
CA VAL A 162 -24.93 -4.77 -0.64
C VAL A 162 -24.29 -5.84 0.23
N PRO A 163 -24.13 -7.07 -0.27
CA PRO A 163 -23.50 -8.13 0.51
C PRO A 163 -22.01 -7.84 0.75
N PHE A 164 -21.51 -8.19 1.92
CA PHE A 164 -20.07 -8.11 2.23
C PHE A 164 -19.67 -9.17 3.23
N ALA A 165 -18.42 -9.60 3.14
CA ALA A 165 -17.82 -10.52 4.11
C ALA A 165 -17.05 -9.72 5.17
N THR A 166 -17.05 -10.23 6.40
CA THR A 166 -16.24 -9.70 7.49
C THR A 166 -15.04 -10.60 7.70
N ASP A 167 -13.83 -10.06 7.50
CA ASP A 167 -12.58 -10.80 7.73
C ASP A 167 -12.28 -10.87 9.24
N PRO A 168 -12.26 -12.05 9.87
CA PRO A 168 -11.97 -12.21 11.29
C PRO A 168 -10.57 -11.71 11.67
N SER A 169 -9.61 -11.71 10.73
CA SER A 169 -8.24 -11.25 11.00
C SER A 169 -8.16 -9.74 11.30
N ASN A 170 -9.19 -8.98 10.92
CA ASN A 170 -9.30 -7.56 11.26
C ASN A 170 -9.44 -7.29 12.77
N ALA A 171 -9.82 -8.30 13.55
CA ALA A 171 -9.97 -8.19 15.01
C ALA A 171 -8.68 -8.54 15.77
N ASN A 172 -7.61 -8.99 15.11
CA ASN A 172 -6.41 -9.48 15.79
C ASN A 172 -5.58 -8.32 16.40
N PRO A 173 -5.50 -8.20 17.74
CA PRO A 173 -4.83 -7.09 18.44
C PRO A 173 -3.31 -7.09 18.29
N ARG A 174 -2.70 -8.16 17.76
CA ARG A 174 -1.25 -8.22 17.51
C ARG A 174 -0.79 -7.23 16.43
N TYR A 175 -1.71 -6.70 15.64
CA TYR A 175 -1.35 -5.77 14.57
C TYR A 175 -1.54 -4.33 15.04
N LEU A 176 -0.49 -3.52 14.91
CA LEU A 176 -0.51 -2.09 15.24
C LEU A 176 -1.72 -1.36 14.62
N ARG A 177 -2.11 -1.75 13.39
CA ARG A 177 -3.28 -1.16 12.74
C ARG A 177 -4.57 -1.44 13.48
N THR A 178 -4.72 -2.65 14.04
CA THR A 178 -5.89 -3.02 14.83
C THR A 178 -5.96 -2.21 16.11
N SER A 179 -4.84 -2.03 16.82
CA SER A 179 -4.80 -1.19 18.03
C SER A 179 -5.06 0.28 17.70
N VAL A 180 -4.50 0.80 16.61
CA VAL A 180 -4.79 2.18 16.18
C VAL A 180 -6.28 2.37 15.90
N ARG A 181 -6.91 1.42 15.20
CA ARG A 181 -8.33 1.45 14.83
C ARG A 181 -9.25 1.34 16.04
N ASN A 182 -8.97 0.41 16.94
CA ASN A 182 -9.90 0.03 18.01
C ASN A 182 -9.69 0.82 19.30
N ASP A 183 -8.46 1.29 19.54
CA ASP A 183 -8.09 1.91 20.82
C ASP A 183 -7.73 3.38 20.64
N VAL A 184 -6.75 3.68 19.76
CA VAL A 184 -6.18 5.03 19.65
C VAL A 184 -7.14 6.00 18.94
N LEU A 185 -7.65 5.63 17.79
CA LEU A 185 -8.53 6.52 17.00
C LEU A 185 -9.85 6.81 17.75
N PRO A 186 -10.52 5.84 18.39
CA PRO A 186 -11.69 6.12 19.23
C PRO A 186 -11.39 6.99 20.44
N LEU A 187 -10.22 6.82 21.07
CA LEU A 187 -9.80 7.69 22.17
C LEU A 187 -9.63 9.15 21.70
N LEU A 188 -8.94 9.34 20.58
CA LEU A 188 -8.77 10.67 19.99
C LEU A 188 -10.11 11.27 19.55
N ALA A 189 -11.04 10.47 19.02
CA ALA A 189 -12.36 10.93 18.61
C ALA A 189 -13.24 11.36 19.79
N LYS A 190 -13.02 10.83 21.00
CA LYS A 190 -13.67 11.34 22.23
C LYS A 190 -13.19 12.73 22.63
N LEU A 191 -11.91 13.04 22.36
CA LEU A 191 -11.31 14.35 22.65
C LEU A 191 -11.68 15.37 21.57
N ASP A 192 -11.66 14.94 20.30
CA ASP A 192 -12.03 15.74 19.15
C ASP A 192 -12.74 14.87 18.09
N PRO A 193 -14.08 14.98 17.95
CA PRO A 193 -14.82 14.25 16.94
C PRO A 193 -14.37 14.50 15.49
N SER A 194 -13.64 15.61 15.25
CA SER A 194 -13.13 15.97 13.92
C SER A 194 -11.76 15.38 13.62
N ILE A 195 -11.17 14.60 14.52
CA ILE A 195 -9.78 14.12 14.42
C ILE A 195 -9.47 13.43 13.07
N VAL A 196 -10.39 12.62 12.53
CA VAL A 196 -10.19 11.97 11.25
C VAL A 196 -10.05 13.00 10.13
N ARG A 197 -10.89 14.03 10.11
CA ARG A 197 -10.79 15.14 9.15
C ARG A 197 -9.47 15.91 9.29
N HIS A 198 -9.02 16.14 10.52
CA HIS A 198 -7.75 16.83 10.78
C HIS A 198 -6.56 16.01 10.26
N LEU A 199 -6.54 14.69 10.48
CA LEU A 199 -5.51 13.80 9.97
C LEU A 199 -5.54 13.69 8.43
N GLU A 200 -6.74 13.71 7.82
CA GLU A 200 -6.87 13.77 6.36
C GLU A 200 -6.33 15.09 5.80
N ALA A 201 -6.72 16.23 6.39
CA ALA A 201 -6.26 17.54 5.96
C ALA A 201 -4.73 17.66 6.08
N LEU A 202 -4.16 17.17 7.18
CA LEU A 202 -2.72 17.09 7.35
C LEU A 202 -2.06 16.27 6.22
N ALA A 203 -2.59 15.09 5.92
CA ALA A 203 -2.04 14.26 4.85
C ALA A 203 -2.17 14.94 3.47
N ASP A 204 -3.25 15.70 3.21
CA ASP A 204 -3.43 16.45 1.97
C ASP A 204 -2.39 17.56 1.82
N GLU A 205 -2.16 18.34 2.88
CA GLU A 205 -1.13 19.38 2.87
C GLU A 205 0.27 18.77 2.62
N LEU A 206 0.55 17.66 3.29
CA LEU A 206 1.84 16.98 3.14
C LEU A 206 2.04 16.38 1.74
N VAL A 207 0.97 15.92 1.09
CA VAL A 207 1.02 15.47 -0.32
C VAL A 207 1.36 16.64 -1.25
N LYS A 208 0.85 17.85 -0.98
CA LYS A 208 1.17 19.06 -1.78
C LYS A 208 2.62 19.50 -1.60
N ILE A 209 3.12 19.48 -0.36
CA ILE A 209 4.48 19.90 0.02
C ILE A 209 5.54 18.89 -0.45
N ALA A 210 5.19 17.61 -0.48
CA ALA A 210 6.05 16.52 -0.92
C ALA A 210 5.58 15.96 -2.28
N PRO A 211 5.60 16.73 -3.36
CA PRO A 211 5.21 16.23 -4.66
C PRO A 211 6.11 15.08 -5.04
N GLY A 212 5.50 13.97 -5.45
CA GLY A 212 6.11 12.68 -5.69
C GLY A 212 7.40 12.72 -6.50
N GLY A 213 8.50 12.91 -5.81
CA GLY A 213 9.84 12.72 -6.36
C GLY A 213 10.12 11.23 -6.50
N LYS A 214 10.27 10.76 -7.74
CA LYS A 214 10.46 9.37 -8.14
C LYS A 214 11.64 8.61 -7.51
N SER A 215 12.52 9.24 -6.70
CA SER A 215 13.77 8.55 -6.33
C SER A 215 14.02 8.28 -4.84
N ARG A 216 13.25 8.85 -3.90
CA ARG A 216 13.51 8.66 -2.46
C ARG A 216 12.27 8.49 -1.58
N ALA A 217 11.09 8.29 -2.13
CA ALA A 217 9.84 8.14 -1.37
C ALA A 217 9.89 6.98 -0.33
N TRP A 218 10.64 5.92 -0.59
CA TRP A 218 10.84 4.81 0.33
C TRP A 218 11.67 5.20 1.57
N GLN A 219 12.66 6.10 1.42
CA GLN A 219 13.50 6.52 2.54
C GLN A 219 12.71 7.31 3.57
N SER A 220 11.81 8.19 3.13
CA SER A 220 10.96 8.97 4.03
C SER A 220 9.85 8.13 4.70
N ALA A 221 9.64 6.91 4.25
CA ALA A 221 8.75 5.95 4.90
C ALA A 221 9.43 5.14 6.01
N LEU A 222 10.76 5.24 6.13
CA LEU A 222 11.54 4.56 7.16
C LEU A 222 11.48 5.32 8.50
N PRO A 223 11.70 4.63 9.62
CA PRO A 223 11.86 5.27 10.92
C PRO A 223 13.01 6.31 10.89
N ARG A 224 12.84 7.40 11.64
CA ARG A 224 13.82 8.51 11.68
C ARG A 224 15.26 8.07 11.93
N PRO A 225 15.55 7.15 12.89
CA PRO A 225 16.92 6.66 13.10
C PRO A 225 17.51 5.98 11.85
N THR A 226 16.68 5.30 11.08
CA THR A 226 17.10 4.64 9.82
C THR A 226 17.37 5.66 8.72
N GLN A 227 16.58 6.75 8.65
CA GLN A 227 16.83 7.86 7.73
C GLN A 227 18.18 8.54 8.04
N GLU A 228 18.44 8.85 9.30
CA GLU A 228 19.70 9.43 9.77
C GLU A 228 20.90 8.52 9.49
N ALA A 229 20.74 7.20 9.65
CA ALA A 229 21.77 6.23 9.31
C ALA A 229 22.07 6.22 7.81
N LEU A 230 21.06 6.34 6.96
CA LEU A 230 21.23 6.44 5.50
C LEU A 230 21.90 7.75 5.08
N GLU A 231 21.56 8.86 5.74
CA GLU A 231 22.22 10.15 5.49
C GLU A 231 23.70 10.12 5.90
N LYS A 232 24.01 9.52 7.05
CA LYS A 232 25.40 9.28 7.49
C LYS A 232 26.15 8.36 6.52
N LEU A 233 25.50 7.29 6.03
CA LEU A 233 26.07 6.42 5.01
C LEU A 233 26.41 7.22 3.74
N ALA A 234 25.47 8.03 3.25
CA ALA A 234 25.67 8.87 2.07
C ALA A 234 26.81 9.90 2.26
N ALA A 235 26.92 10.47 3.45
CA ALA A 235 27.96 11.44 3.79
C ALA A 235 29.34 10.78 4.00
N SER A 236 29.39 9.53 4.45
CA SER A 236 30.67 8.84 4.77
C SER A 236 31.53 8.59 3.54
N GLY A 237 30.95 8.45 2.37
CA GLY A 237 31.62 8.11 1.13
C GLY A 237 32.37 6.76 1.16
N SER A 238 32.21 5.97 2.23
CA SER A 238 32.90 4.70 2.40
C SER A 238 32.20 3.58 1.61
N PRO A 239 32.92 2.86 0.73
CA PRO A 239 32.35 1.78 -0.05
C PRO A 239 31.96 0.56 0.80
N ASP A 240 32.54 0.42 1.98
CA ASP A 240 32.30 -0.72 2.87
C ASP A 240 31.23 -0.45 3.92
N ALA A 241 30.80 0.81 4.07
CA ALA A 241 29.74 1.17 4.99
C ALA A 241 28.39 0.61 4.52
N ARG A 242 27.63 0.07 5.47
CA ARG A 242 26.34 -0.58 5.22
C ARG A 242 25.30 -0.14 6.24
N VAL A 243 24.07 0.04 5.81
CA VAL A 243 22.91 0.29 6.68
C VAL A 243 21.90 -0.84 6.49
N TRP A 244 21.52 -1.45 7.59
CA TRP A 244 20.50 -2.51 7.62
C TRP A 244 19.11 -1.87 7.73
N LEU A 245 18.23 -2.22 6.81
CA LEU A 245 16.86 -1.75 6.79
C LEU A 245 15.90 -2.81 7.38
N PRO A 246 14.74 -2.38 7.89
CA PRO A 246 13.68 -3.31 8.24
C PRO A 246 13.33 -4.23 7.06
N GLY A 247 13.14 -5.53 7.36
CA GLY A 247 12.89 -6.53 6.31
C GLY A 247 14.15 -7.22 5.77
N GLY A 248 15.32 -7.03 6.41
CA GLY A 248 16.55 -7.72 6.04
C GLY A 248 17.26 -7.16 4.80
N LEU A 249 16.87 -5.97 4.35
CA LEU A 249 17.55 -5.28 3.25
C LEU A 249 18.81 -4.57 3.75
N VAL A 250 19.85 -4.59 2.93
CA VAL A 250 21.13 -3.89 3.20
C VAL A 250 21.35 -2.84 2.13
N VAL A 251 21.64 -1.62 2.56
CA VAL A 251 22.02 -0.51 1.67
C VAL A 251 23.51 -0.24 1.81
N SER A 252 24.23 -0.22 0.69
CA SER A 252 25.64 0.20 0.60
C SER A 252 25.80 1.23 -0.50
N LEU A 253 26.89 2.00 -0.44
CA LEU A 253 27.25 2.91 -1.54
C LEU A 253 27.84 2.12 -2.71
N ASP A 254 27.40 2.45 -3.94
CA ASP A 254 28.02 1.92 -5.14
C ASP A 254 29.34 2.68 -5.39
N PRO A 255 30.51 2.00 -5.40
CA PRO A 255 31.80 2.65 -5.66
C PRO A 255 31.85 3.35 -7.03
N ARG A 256 31.03 2.92 -7.98
CA ARG A 256 30.95 3.50 -9.33
C ARG A 256 30.06 4.74 -9.44
N ALA A 257 29.25 5.03 -8.41
CA ALA A 257 28.30 6.16 -8.39
C ALA A 257 28.98 7.51 -8.15
N ARG A 258 30.25 7.58 -7.78
CA ARG A 258 31.01 8.83 -7.56
C ARG A 258 31.02 9.80 -8.75
N LYS A 259 30.71 9.34 -9.97
CA LYS A 259 30.69 10.20 -11.18
C LYS A 259 29.32 10.69 -11.62
N ARG A 260 28.19 10.23 -11.02
CA ARG A 260 26.82 10.56 -11.51
C ARG A 260 25.79 10.91 -10.42
N GLY A 261 26.21 11.38 -9.26
CA GLY A 261 25.29 11.60 -8.14
C GLY A 261 24.94 10.30 -7.40
N VAL A 262 24.62 10.40 -6.11
CA VAL A 262 24.38 9.25 -5.21
C VAL A 262 23.22 8.39 -5.73
N GLN A 263 23.52 7.26 -6.35
CA GLN A 263 22.57 6.18 -6.60
C GLN A 263 22.79 5.09 -5.55
N CYS A 264 21.82 4.94 -4.65
CA CYS A 264 21.78 3.79 -3.76
C CYS A 264 21.35 2.56 -4.56
N ARG A 265 22.19 1.54 -4.68
CA ARG A 265 21.78 0.21 -5.10
C ARG A 265 21.26 -0.56 -3.89
N THR A 266 20.05 -1.04 -3.98
CA THR A 266 19.53 -2.06 -3.06
C THR A 266 20.21 -3.38 -3.43
N VAL A 267 21.10 -3.87 -2.57
CA VAL A 267 21.64 -5.22 -2.71
C VAL A 267 20.75 -6.13 -1.87
N GLN A 268 20.10 -7.11 -2.52
CA GLN A 268 19.43 -8.18 -1.79
C GLN A 268 20.42 -8.84 -0.83
N ALA A 269 20.03 -8.94 0.44
CA ALA A 269 20.78 -9.75 1.39
C ALA A 269 20.71 -11.21 0.91
N ARG A 270 21.76 -11.72 0.29
CA ARG A 270 22.03 -13.15 0.34
C ARG A 270 21.98 -13.53 1.82
N ALA A 271 21.26 -14.60 2.13
CA ALA A 271 21.22 -15.17 3.47
C ALA A 271 22.68 -15.34 3.97
N LEU A 272 23.15 -14.38 4.71
CA LEU A 272 24.38 -14.49 5.47
C LEU A 272 24.00 -15.24 6.76
N GLN A 273 24.15 -16.55 6.73
CA GLN A 273 24.50 -17.33 7.89
C GLN A 273 25.86 -16.78 8.34
N ASP A 274 25.85 -15.79 9.21
CA ASP A 274 26.92 -15.47 10.13
C ASP A 274 26.53 -14.19 10.87
N LYS A 275 25.86 -14.40 11.97
CA LYS A 275 25.74 -13.40 13.01
C LYS A 275 26.96 -13.54 13.88
N PRO A 276 27.83 -12.54 14.04
CA PRO A 276 28.81 -12.61 15.12
C PRO A 276 28.04 -12.60 16.45
N ARG A 277 28.21 -13.64 17.21
CA ARG A 277 27.84 -13.69 18.64
C ARG A 277 28.81 -12.76 19.39
N GLY A 278 28.28 -11.72 19.96
CA GLY A 278 28.93 -10.82 20.87
C GLY A 278 27.86 -10.01 21.59
#